data_67d8a09a1b7384f4291cd0e72d3f81bb
#
_entry.id   67d8a09a1b7384f4291cd0e72d3f81bb
#
_cell.length_a   1.000
_cell.length_b   1.000
_cell.length_c   1.000
_cell.angle_alpha   90.00
_cell.angle_beta   90.00
_cell.angle_gamma   90.00
#
_symmetry.space_group_name_H-M   'P 1'
#
loop_
_entity.id
_entity.type
_entity.pdbx_description
1 polymer ?
#
loop_
_entity_poly.entity_id
_entity_poly.type
_entity_poly.pdbx_seq_one_letter_code
_entity_poly.pdbx_strand_id
1 'polypeptide(L)'
;MVALSGGPIRRRVARRWLRDKPLPELLKLVAKQRPKDVLAQQEKVAAADGLAFIAPIIWMNFPAILRGWMERVFTYGFVYTMTRDAWLRGDLSGRQPLLKHGKALIMTPTFFRESDYRDSGCGAAIERLVDDFGFRYPGIEQVEHVYFYAVEAVGDATRRDYLQQAYRLGHEFESGPAGAETQRERPLGGGG
;
A
#
# COMPACT_ATOMS: atom_id res chain seq x y z
N MET A 1 -7.04 -0.32 15.31
CA MET A 1 -7.50 -0.22 16.72
C MET A 1 -8.99 -0.52 16.76
N VAL A 2 -9.39 -1.69 17.23
CA VAL A 2 -10.80 -2.07 17.34
C VAL A 2 -11.37 -1.33 18.54
N ALA A 3 -12.26 -0.35 18.32
CA ALA A 3 -12.97 0.33 19.38
C ALA A 3 -14.02 -0.63 19.95
N LEU A 4 -13.70 -1.28 21.05
CA LEU A 4 -14.68 -2.01 21.85
C LEU A 4 -15.43 -0.98 22.72
N SER A 5 -16.57 -0.49 22.23
CA SER A 5 -17.52 0.30 23.01
C SER A 5 -18.19 -0.64 24.03
N GLY A 6 -17.66 -0.71 25.21
CA GLY A 6 -18.19 -1.50 26.33
C GLY A 6 -17.43 -1.19 27.61
N GLY A 7 -18.14 -1.16 28.76
CA GLY A 7 -17.56 -0.86 30.05
C GLY A 7 -16.39 -1.78 30.44
N PRO A 8 -15.64 -1.47 31.51
CA PRO A 8 -14.37 -2.12 31.87
C PRO A 8 -14.43 -3.64 31.96
N ILE A 9 -15.56 -4.18 32.37
CA ILE A 9 -15.77 -5.64 32.52
C ILE A 9 -15.89 -6.32 31.15
N ARG A 10 -16.64 -5.73 30.21
CA ARG A 10 -16.77 -6.27 28.84
C ARG A 10 -15.43 -6.26 28.10
N ARG A 11 -14.60 -5.23 28.32
CA ARG A 11 -13.25 -5.13 27.73
C ARG A 11 -12.30 -6.21 28.27
N ARG A 12 -12.37 -6.58 29.55
CA ARG A 12 -11.55 -7.64 30.15
C ARG A 12 -11.93 -9.02 29.62
N VAL A 13 -13.22 -9.31 29.54
CA VAL A 13 -13.73 -10.60 29.03
C VAL A 13 -13.40 -10.74 27.55
N ALA A 14 -13.60 -9.70 26.73
CA ALA A 14 -13.25 -9.72 25.32
C ALA A 14 -11.73 -9.94 25.10
N ARG A 15 -10.86 -9.26 25.87
CA ARG A 15 -9.41 -9.45 25.78
C ARG A 15 -8.98 -10.87 26.13
N ARG A 16 -9.54 -11.47 27.17
CA ARG A 16 -9.24 -12.86 27.56
C ARG A 16 -9.71 -13.83 26.47
N TRP A 17 -10.94 -13.66 25.98
CA TRP A 17 -11.52 -14.50 24.94
C TRP A 17 -10.73 -14.43 23.62
N LEU A 18 -10.26 -13.26 23.23
CA LEU A 18 -9.41 -13.07 22.05
C LEU A 18 -8.03 -13.71 22.21
N ARG A 19 -7.44 -13.64 23.40
CA ARG A 19 -6.11 -14.20 23.68
C ARG A 19 -6.08 -15.72 23.56
N ASP A 20 -7.19 -16.38 23.92
CA ASP A 20 -7.26 -17.85 23.98
C ASP A 20 -7.71 -18.47 22.63
N LYS A 21 -8.01 -17.65 21.59
CA LYS A 21 -8.38 -18.12 20.27
C LYS A 21 -7.17 -18.41 19.38
N PRO A 22 -7.21 -19.49 18.59
CA PRO A 22 -6.22 -19.72 17.54
C PRO A 22 -6.18 -18.54 16.55
N LEU A 23 -4.98 -18.16 16.14
CA LEU A 23 -4.76 -17.04 15.20
C LEU A 23 -5.68 -17.09 13.95
N PRO A 24 -5.88 -18.24 13.27
CA PRO A 24 -6.78 -18.30 12.10
C PRO A 24 -8.23 -17.90 12.43
N GLU A 25 -8.69 -18.20 13.63
CA GLU A 25 -10.04 -17.83 14.08
C GLU A 25 -10.14 -16.35 14.38
N LEU A 26 -9.11 -15.77 15.00
CA LEU A 26 -9.00 -14.31 15.20
C LEU A 26 -9.02 -13.54 13.89
N LEU A 27 -8.27 -14.01 12.89
CA LEU A 27 -8.20 -13.37 11.57
C LEU A 27 -9.54 -13.43 10.84
N LYS A 28 -10.27 -14.56 10.93
CA LYS A 28 -11.64 -14.66 10.39
C LYS A 28 -12.60 -13.69 11.06
N LEU A 29 -12.47 -13.51 12.38
CA LEU A 29 -13.29 -12.55 13.13
C LEU A 29 -12.98 -11.12 12.74
N VAL A 30 -11.70 -10.76 12.62
CA VAL A 30 -11.27 -9.44 12.16
C VAL A 30 -11.74 -9.18 10.73
N ALA A 31 -11.64 -10.17 9.85
CA ALA A 31 -12.12 -10.05 8.47
C ALA A 31 -13.63 -9.81 8.39
N LYS A 32 -14.43 -10.47 9.23
CA LYS A 32 -15.89 -10.27 9.30
C LYS A 32 -16.30 -8.90 9.88
N GLN A 33 -15.43 -8.25 10.63
CA GLN A 33 -15.71 -6.97 11.30
C GLN A 33 -15.09 -5.78 10.57
N ARG A 34 -14.58 -5.96 9.35
CA ARG A 34 -14.05 -4.83 8.57
C ARG A 34 -15.13 -3.80 8.30
N PRO A 35 -14.88 -2.51 8.58
CA PRO A 35 -15.80 -1.44 8.26
C PRO A 35 -16.13 -1.42 6.76
N LYS A 36 -17.36 -1.05 6.40
CA LYS A 36 -17.81 -1.02 5.01
C LYS A 36 -16.97 -0.10 4.12
N ASP A 37 -16.50 1.02 4.67
CA ASP A 37 -15.61 1.96 3.99
C ASP A 37 -14.27 1.32 3.64
N VAL A 38 -13.70 0.50 4.54
CA VAL A 38 -12.46 -0.26 4.27
C VAL A 38 -12.67 -1.30 3.19
N LEU A 39 -13.78 -2.06 3.25
CA LEU A 39 -14.10 -3.05 2.22
C LEU A 39 -14.23 -2.40 0.84
N ALA A 40 -14.95 -1.28 0.74
CA ALA A 40 -15.09 -0.53 -0.51
C ALA A 40 -13.73 -0.04 -1.06
N GLN A 41 -12.78 0.34 -0.20
CA GLN A 41 -11.43 0.67 -0.65
C GLN A 41 -10.63 -0.55 -1.08
N GLN A 42 -10.76 -1.67 -0.39
CA GLN A 42 -10.11 -2.93 -0.78
C GLN A 42 -10.64 -3.44 -2.12
N GLU A 43 -11.93 -3.30 -2.39
CA GLU A 43 -12.52 -3.63 -3.71
C GLU A 43 -11.92 -2.78 -4.83
N LYS A 44 -11.75 -1.47 -4.62
CA LYS A 44 -11.09 -0.58 -5.59
C LYS A 44 -9.64 -0.97 -5.84
N VAL A 45 -8.88 -1.24 -4.77
CA VAL A 45 -7.50 -1.72 -4.90
C VAL A 45 -7.45 -3.04 -5.65
N ALA A 46 -8.31 -4.00 -5.32
CA ALA A 46 -8.33 -5.32 -5.97
C ALA A 46 -8.72 -5.26 -7.46
N ALA A 47 -9.53 -4.28 -7.86
CA ALA A 47 -9.98 -4.10 -9.24
C ALA A 47 -9.00 -3.30 -10.11
N ALA A 48 -7.99 -2.66 -9.53
CA ALA A 48 -7.02 -1.84 -10.25
C ALA A 48 -5.91 -2.69 -10.85
N ASP A 49 -5.43 -2.33 -12.03
CA ASP A 49 -4.26 -2.95 -12.68
C ASP A 49 -2.93 -2.40 -12.13
N GLY A 50 -2.95 -1.18 -11.62
CA GLY A 50 -1.82 -0.50 -11.00
C GLY A 50 -2.28 0.53 -9.96
N LEU A 51 -1.37 1.01 -9.14
CA LEU A 51 -1.66 1.98 -8.07
C LEU A 51 -0.82 3.24 -8.26
N ALA A 52 -1.47 4.41 -8.26
CA ALA A 52 -0.77 5.69 -8.30
C ALA A 52 -1.03 6.49 -7.01
N PHE A 53 0.05 7.04 -6.44
CA PHE A 53 0.00 7.84 -5.22
C PHE A 53 0.69 9.18 -5.47
N ILE A 54 -0.02 10.27 -5.22
CA ILE A 54 0.52 11.63 -5.34
C ILE A 54 0.39 12.27 -3.96
N ALA A 55 1.51 12.41 -3.27
CA ALA A 55 1.51 12.96 -1.92
C ALA A 55 2.87 13.56 -1.54
N PRO A 56 2.92 14.67 -0.80
CA PRO A 56 4.18 15.19 -0.29
C PRO A 56 4.77 14.26 0.79
N ILE A 57 6.07 14.43 1.05
CA ILE A 57 6.69 13.85 2.23
C ILE A 57 6.46 14.78 3.42
N ILE A 58 5.85 14.24 4.47
CA ILE A 58 5.64 14.92 5.75
C ILE A 58 6.33 14.10 6.85
N TRP A 59 7.27 14.71 7.59
CA TRP A 59 8.06 14.01 8.60
C TRP A 59 8.68 12.70 8.06
N MET A 60 9.33 12.79 6.91
CA MET A 60 10.05 11.70 6.24
C MET A 60 9.16 10.49 5.89
N ASN A 61 7.86 10.70 5.74
CA ASN A 61 6.90 9.67 5.35
C ASN A 61 5.71 10.28 4.61
N PHE A 62 4.79 9.46 4.16
CA PHE A 62 3.50 9.93 3.65
C PHE A 62 2.72 10.73 4.71
N PRO A 63 1.87 11.69 4.28
CA PRO A 63 0.96 12.40 5.17
C PRO A 63 0.11 11.43 6.00
N ALA A 64 -0.22 11.83 7.23
CA ALA A 64 -0.96 10.98 8.18
C ALA A 64 -2.26 10.41 7.61
N ILE A 65 -2.97 11.16 6.76
CA ILE A 65 -4.20 10.69 6.12
C ILE A 65 -3.94 9.52 5.16
N LEU A 66 -2.89 9.60 4.33
CA LEU A 66 -2.54 8.54 3.40
C LEU A 66 -1.98 7.33 4.17
N ARG A 67 -1.12 7.57 5.15
CA ARG A 67 -0.60 6.53 6.02
C ARG A 67 -1.72 5.80 6.76
N GLY A 68 -2.66 6.53 7.34
CA GLY A 68 -3.82 5.95 8.01
C GLY A 68 -4.74 5.18 7.06
N TRP A 69 -4.87 5.62 5.80
CA TRP A 69 -5.57 4.86 4.77
C TRP A 69 -4.85 3.53 4.49
N MET A 70 -3.53 3.55 4.28
CA MET A 70 -2.75 2.33 4.06
C MET A 70 -2.88 1.35 5.24
N GLU A 71 -2.74 1.82 6.48
CA GLU A 71 -2.85 0.99 7.69
C GLU A 71 -4.23 0.34 7.85
N ARG A 72 -5.30 0.99 7.38
CA ARG A 72 -6.66 0.46 7.43
C ARG A 72 -6.98 -0.47 6.27
N VAL A 73 -6.47 -0.18 5.08
CA VAL A 73 -6.79 -0.90 3.84
C VAL A 73 -5.80 -2.03 3.59
N PHE A 74 -4.51 -1.81 3.78
CA PHE A 74 -3.44 -2.78 3.57
C PHE A 74 -3.31 -3.72 4.78
N THR A 75 -4.27 -4.59 4.94
CA THR A 75 -4.37 -5.48 6.10
C THR A 75 -3.89 -6.89 5.80
N TYR A 76 -3.53 -7.63 6.85
CA TYR A 76 -3.29 -9.06 6.78
C TYR A 76 -4.46 -9.79 6.11
N GLY A 77 -4.16 -10.73 5.21
CA GLY A 77 -5.15 -11.48 4.44
C GLY A 77 -5.75 -10.71 3.27
N PHE A 78 -5.31 -9.46 3.04
CA PHE A 78 -5.65 -8.69 1.85
C PHE A 78 -4.40 -8.36 1.02
N VAL A 79 -3.36 -7.77 1.62
CA VAL A 79 -2.13 -7.42 0.88
C VAL A 79 -1.00 -8.42 1.12
N TYR A 80 -1.01 -9.14 2.21
CA TYR A 80 -0.07 -10.22 2.50
C TYR A 80 -0.65 -11.24 3.48
N THR A 81 -0.05 -12.42 3.52
CA THR A 81 -0.25 -13.42 4.56
C THR A 81 1.11 -13.98 5.03
N MET A 82 1.08 -14.85 6.03
CA MET A 82 2.27 -15.53 6.53
C MET A 82 1.97 -16.99 6.77
N THR A 83 2.97 -17.86 6.63
CA THR A 83 2.85 -19.23 7.10
C THR A 83 2.69 -19.26 8.62
N ARG A 84 1.98 -20.27 9.13
CA ARG A 84 1.76 -20.40 10.58
C ARG A 84 3.08 -20.45 11.35
N ASP A 85 4.03 -21.22 10.86
CA ASP A 85 5.33 -21.41 11.52
C ASP A 85 6.15 -20.13 11.56
N ALA A 86 6.17 -19.36 10.46
CA ALA A 86 6.83 -18.06 10.42
C ALA A 86 6.17 -17.07 11.39
N TRP A 87 4.85 -17.05 11.45
CA TRP A 87 4.13 -16.23 12.42
C TRP A 87 4.49 -16.55 13.86
N LEU A 88 4.51 -17.82 14.22
CA LEU A 88 4.84 -18.27 15.59
C LEU A 88 6.28 -17.97 15.99
N ARG A 89 7.20 -17.94 15.03
CA ARG A 89 8.61 -17.58 15.27
C ARG A 89 8.90 -16.07 15.12
N GLY A 90 7.91 -15.27 14.68
CA GLY A 90 8.14 -13.87 14.33
C GLY A 90 9.08 -13.70 13.12
N ASP A 91 9.06 -14.66 12.19
CA ASP A 91 9.96 -14.75 11.04
C ASP A 91 9.35 -14.05 9.83
N LEU A 92 9.95 -12.91 9.47
CA LEU A 92 9.49 -12.08 8.35
C LEU A 92 9.64 -12.80 6.99
N SER A 93 10.56 -13.76 6.87
CA SER A 93 10.80 -14.49 5.63
C SER A 93 9.61 -15.36 5.20
N GLY A 94 8.74 -15.74 6.13
CA GLY A 94 7.52 -16.50 5.85
C GLY A 94 6.35 -15.69 5.28
N ARG A 95 6.58 -14.41 4.97
CA ARG A 95 5.61 -13.58 4.29
C ARG A 95 5.26 -14.12 2.90
N GLN A 96 3.99 -14.05 2.57
CA GLN A 96 3.44 -14.34 1.25
C GLN A 96 2.69 -13.11 0.74
N PRO A 97 3.19 -12.42 -0.29
CA PRO A 97 2.52 -11.25 -0.87
C PRO A 97 1.24 -11.67 -1.58
N LEU A 98 0.23 -10.81 -1.56
CA LEU A 98 -1.08 -11.09 -2.15
C LEU A 98 -1.47 -10.10 -3.25
N LEU A 99 -0.87 -8.90 -3.29
CA LEU A 99 -1.11 -7.96 -4.38
C LEU A 99 -0.39 -8.44 -5.65
N LYS A 100 -1.07 -8.29 -6.79
CA LYS A 100 -0.57 -8.71 -8.11
C LYS A 100 -0.61 -7.57 -9.13
N HIS A 101 -0.58 -6.34 -8.66
CA HIS A 101 -0.57 -5.16 -9.52
C HIS A 101 0.71 -5.10 -10.34
N GLY A 102 0.60 -4.70 -11.61
CA GLY A 102 1.75 -4.59 -12.50
C GLY A 102 2.76 -3.56 -12.00
N LYS A 103 2.29 -2.42 -11.54
CA LYS A 103 3.16 -1.36 -11.02
C LYS A 103 2.50 -0.47 -9.96
N ALA A 104 3.33 0.22 -9.18
CA ALA A 104 2.97 1.39 -8.39
C ALA A 104 3.77 2.61 -8.86
N LEU A 105 3.10 3.74 -9.07
CA LEU A 105 3.71 5.03 -9.35
C LEU A 105 3.52 5.93 -8.13
N ILE A 106 4.62 6.46 -7.61
CA ILE A 106 4.60 7.38 -6.47
C ILE A 106 5.20 8.70 -6.94
N MET A 107 4.45 9.78 -6.85
CA MET A 107 4.91 11.12 -7.18
C MET A 107 4.93 11.98 -5.92
N THR A 108 6.10 12.45 -5.55
CA THR A 108 6.33 13.09 -4.26
C THR A 108 6.95 14.47 -4.40
N PRO A 109 6.16 15.55 -4.28
CA PRO A 109 6.73 16.86 -4.09
C PRO A 109 7.40 16.97 -2.70
N THR A 110 8.58 17.60 -2.68
CA THR A 110 9.36 17.74 -1.45
C THR A 110 9.72 19.20 -1.17
N PHE A 111 9.97 19.51 0.10
CA PHE A 111 10.43 20.82 0.53
C PHE A 111 11.95 20.99 0.34
N PHE A 112 12.73 19.94 0.62
CA PHE A 112 14.18 19.98 0.56
C PHE A 112 14.70 19.61 -0.84
N ARG A 113 15.97 19.94 -1.10
CA ARG A 113 16.68 19.64 -2.34
C ARG A 113 17.09 18.17 -2.39
N GLU A 114 17.36 17.68 -3.59
CA GLU A 114 17.86 16.31 -3.79
C GLU A 114 19.11 16.00 -2.97
N SER A 115 20.07 16.95 -2.96
CA SER A 115 21.29 16.82 -2.16
C SER A 115 21.02 16.59 -0.66
N ASP A 116 20.03 17.30 -0.12
CA ASP A 116 19.69 17.18 1.30
C ASP A 116 19.13 15.79 1.61
N TYR A 117 18.30 15.21 0.73
CA TYR A 117 17.79 13.84 0.86
C TYR A 117 18.89 12.79 0.73
N ARG A 118 19.81 12.97 -0.22
CA ARG A 118 20.92 12.06 -0.46
C ARG A 118 21.93 12.10 0.69
N ASP A 119 22.41 13.29 1.04
CA ASP A 119 23.54 13.48 1.96
C ASP A 119 23.16 13.18 3.42
N SER A 120 21.87 13.38 3.78
CA SER A 120 21.34 12.98 5.08
C SER A 120 20.97 11.50 5.22
N GLY A 121 20.89 10.77 4.10
CA GLY A 121 20.36 9.40 4.06
C GLY A 121 18.83 9.32 4.16
N CYS A 122 18.11 10.42 4.25
CA CYS A 122 16.65 10.42 4.33
C CYS A 122 15.98 9.81 3.09
N GLY A 123 16.54 10.04 1.90
CA GLY A 123 16.04 9.46 0.66
C GLY A 123 16.03 7.94 0.73
N ALA A 124 17.15 7.33 1.07
CA ALA A 124 17.25 5.87 1.23
C ALA A 124 16.32 5.31 2.32
N ALA A 125 16.14 6.06 3.41
CA ALA A 125 15.20 5.66 4.46
C ALA A 125 13.74 5.68 3.98
N ILE A 126 13.35 6.69 3.19
CA ILE A 126 12.02 6.79 2.61
C ILE A 126 11.79 5.66 1.61
N GLU A 127 12.73 5.41 0.69
CA GLU A 127 12.67 4.28 -0.26
C GLU A 127 12.46 2.97 0.50
N ARG A 128 13.22 2.74 1.57
CA ARG A 128 13.08 1.52 2.37
C ARG A 128 11.72 1.38 3.02
N LEU A 129 11.19 2.46 3.60
CA LEU A 129 9.91 2.43 4.32
C LEU A 129 8.71 2.49 3.39
N VAL A 130 8.76 3.31 2.36
CA VAL A 130 7.65 3.55 1.45
C VAL A 130 7.66 2.51 0.33
N ASP A 131 8.74 2.40 -0.43
CA ASP A 131 8.76 1.58 -1.63
C ASP A 131 8.87 0.09 -1.28
N ASP A 132 9.85 -0.28 -0.44
CA ASP A 132 10.05 -1.68 -0.10
C ASP A 132 8.94 -2.22 0.80
N PHE A 133 8.72 -1.58 1.96
CA PHE A 133 7.74 -2.08 2.93
C PHE A 133 6.29 -1.68 2.60
N GLY A 134 6.08 -0.55 1.94
CA GLY A 134 4.75 -0.10 1.56
C GLY A 134 4.19 -0.82 0.33
N PHE A 135 5.03 -1.10 -0.67
CA PHE A 135 4.57 -1.62 -1.97
C PHE A 135 5.22 -2.93 -2.40
N ARG A 136 6.56 -3.07 -2.35
CA ARG A 136 7.22 -4.35 -2.72
C ARG A 136 6.91 -5.47 -1.73
N TYR A 137 6.84 -5.14 -0.44
CA TYR A 137 6.46 -6.11 0.58
C TYR A 137 5.07 -6.73 0.35
N PRO A 138 4.01 -5.96 -0.01
CA PRO A 138 2.71 -6.52 -0.43
C PRO A 138 2.70 -7.28 -1.75
N GLY A 139 3.70 -7.12 -2.64
CA GLY A 139 3.83 -7.89 -3.87
C GLY A 139 3.90 -7.08 -5.17
N ILE A 140 3.95 -5.75 -5.11
CA ILE A 140 4.12 -4.91 -6.29
C ILE A 140 5.62 -4.75 -6.55
N GLU A 141 6.15 -5.46 -7.56
CA GLU A 141 7.59 -5.47 -7.84
C GLU A 141 8.07 -4.19 -8.53
N GLN A 142 7.28 -3.68 -9.48
CA GLN A 142 7.60 -2.46 -10.20
C GLN A 142 7.09 -1.24 -9.41
N VAL A 143 7.96 -0.63 -8.64
CA VAL A 143 7.68 0.59 -7.89
C VAL A 143 8.53 1.71 -8.47
N GLU A 144 7.87 2.68 -9.10
CA GLU A 144 8.46 3.90 -9.61
C GLU A 144 8.15 5.05 -8.65
N HIS A 145 9.20 5.59 -8.00
CA HIS A 145 9.07 6.70 -7.08
C HIS A 145 9.80 7.93 -7.64
N VAL A 146 9.03 8.95 -7.97
CA VAL A 146 9.54 10.19 -8.58
C VAL A 146 9.40 11.33 -7.59
N TYR A 147 10.51 12.01 -7.35
CA TYR A 147 10.60 13.16 -6.46
C TYR A 147 10.62 14.45 -7.26
N PHE A 148 9.83 15.41 -6.84
CA PHE A 148 9.87 16.81 -7.29
C PHE A 148 10.47 17.64 -6.18
N TYR A 149 11.78 17.87 -6.27
CA TYR A 149 12.56 18.46 -5.19
C TYR A 149 12.36 19.97 -5.06
N ALA A 150 12.38 20.45 -3.80
CA ALA A 150 12.39 21.87 -3.43
C ALA A 150 11.29 22.70 -4.12
N VAL A 151 10.07 22.17 -4.21
CA VAL A 151 8.99 22.75 -5.04
C VAL A 151 8.63 24.19 -4.69
N GLU A 152 8.89 24.63 -3.45
CA GLU A 152 8.68 26.02 -3.03
C GLU A 152 9.86 26.93 -3.36
N ALA A 153 11.08 26.38 -3.46
CA ALA A 153 12.30 27.16 -3.68
C ALA A 153 12.70 27.28 -5.17
N VAL A 154 12.22 26.37 -6.03
CA VAL A 154 12.53 26.41 -7.46
C VAL A 154 11.72 27.47 -8.20
N GLY A 155 12.26 27.96 -9.33
CA GLY A 155 11.59 28.94 -10.18
C GLY A 155 10.42 28.34 -10.98
N ASP A 156 9.62 29.23 -11.60
CA ASP A 156 8.42 28.82 -12.34
C ASP A 156 8.71 27.94 -13.56
N ALA A 157 9.87 28.08 -14.17
CA ALA A 157 10.28 27.20 -15.27
C ALA A 157 10.38 25.75 -14.79
N THR A 158 11.12 25.51 -13.71
CA THR A 158 11.27 24.17 -13.11
C THR A 158 9.94 23.59 -12.62
N ARG A 159 9.06 24.42 -12.05
CA ARG A 159 7.71 23.97 -11.68
C ARG A 159 6.89 23.50 -12.89
N ARG A 160 6.98 24.22 -14.01
CA ARG A 160 6.34 23.80 -15.26
C ARG A 160 6.91 22.47 -15.76
N ASP A 161 8.24 22.29 -15.68
CA ASP A 161 8.87 21.02 -16.07
C ASP A 161 8.41 19.86 -15.17
N TYR A 162 8.29 20.08 -13.87
CA TYR A 162 7.73 19.08 -12.94
C TYR A 162 6.28 18.71 -13.30
N LEU A 163 5.45 19.68 -13.61
CA LEU A 163 4.06 19.42 -14.03
C LEU A 163 3.99 18.65 -15.34
N GLN A 164 4.86 18.99 -16.32
CA GLN A 164 4.94 18.24 -17.57
C GLN A 164 5.43 16.81 -17.35
N GLN A 165 6.41 16.62 -16.47
CA GLN A 165 6.89 15.29 -16.10
C GLN A 165 5.78 14.47 -15.42
N ALA A 166 5.06 15.04 -14.45
CA ALA A 166 3.95 14.39 -13.80
C ALA A 166 2.84 14.00 -14.79
N TYR A 167 2.54 14.89 -15.75
CA TYR A 167 1.57 14.59 -16.82
C TYR A 167 2.01 13.41 -17.68
N ARG A 168 3.28 13.40 -18.13
CA ARG A 168 3.81 12.26 -18.92
C ARG A 168 3.74 10.96 -18.15
N LEU A 169 4.21 10.96 -16.90
CA LEU A 169 4.18 9.78 -16.03
C LEU A 169 2.75 9.23 -15.84
N GLY A 170 1.77 10.12 -15.63
CA GLY A 170 0.36 9.73 -15.54
C GLY A 170 -0.17 9.11 -16.84
N HIS A 171 0.16 9.73 -17.98
CA HIS A 171 -0.24 9.23 -19.29
C HIS A 171 0.42 7.88 -19.62
N GLU A 172 1.71 7.72 -19.34
CA GLU A 172 2.44 6.46 -19.53
C GLU A 172 1.97 5.36 -18.56
N PHE A 173 1.50 5.76 -17.39
CA PHE A 173 0.92 4.83 -16.42
C PHE A 173 -0.36 4.20 -16.95
N GLU A 174 -1.25 4.98 -17.57
CA GLU A 174 -2.47 4.49 -18.21
C GLU A 174 -2.18 3.68 -19.48
N SER A 175 -1.17 4.10 -20.24
CA SER A 175 -0.77 3.49 -21.52
C SER A 175 0.23 2.36 -21.35
N GLY A 176 0.55 1.95 -20.12
CA GLY A 176 1.53 0.89 -19.83
C GLY A 176 1.30 -0.32 -20.73
N PRO A 177 2.31 -1.15 -21.06
CA PRO A 177 2.26 -2.06 -22.18
C PRO A 177 0.95 -2.86 -22.14
N ALA A 178 0.07 -2.58 -23.09
CA ALA A 178 -1.05 -3.42 -23.44
C ALA A 178 -0.47 -4.73 -23.96
N GLY A 179 -0.19 -5.68 -23.06
CA GLY A 179 0.55 -6.86 -23.46
C GLY A 179 0.81 -7.87 -22.38
N ALA A 180 -0.12 -8.01 -21.44
CA ALA A 180 -0.44 -9.33 -20.93
C ALA A 180 -1.94 -9.49 -21.14
N GLU A 181 -2.35 -9.85 -22.33
CA GLU A 181 -3.64 -10.51 -22.55
C GLU A 181 -3.68 -11.67 -21.57
N THR A 182 -4.25 -11.41 -20.40
CA THR A 182 -4.75 -12.48 -19.57
C THR A 182 -5.77 -13.16 -20.46
N GLN A 183 -5.43 -14.31 -21.00
CA GLN A 183 -6.38 -15.25 -21.58
C GLN A 183 -7.44 -15.48 -20.52
N ARG A 184 -8.50 -14.68 -20.57
CA ARG A 184 -9.76 -15.04 -19.97
C ARG A 184 -10.25 -16.20 -20.82
N GLU A 185 -10.01 -17.41 -20.33
CA GLU A 185 -10.63 -18.61 -20.84
C GLU A 185 -12.14 -18.33 -20.90
N ARG A 186 -12.64 -18.18 -22.12
CA ARG A 186 -14.07 -18.24 -22.38
C ARG A 186 -14.54 -19.62 -21.92
N PRO A 187 -15.59 -19.72 -21.10
CA PRO A 187 -16.19 -21.01 -20.87
C PRO A 187 -16.69 -21.53 -22.23
N LEU A 188 -16.15 -22.68 -22.62
CA LEU A 188 -16.64 -23.41 -23.77
C LEU A 188 -18.12 -23.70 -23.54
N GLY A 189 -18.97 -23.04 -24.33
CA GLY A 189 -20.39 -23.31 -24.39
C GLY A 189 -20.63 -24.77 -24.77
N GLY A 190 -21.37 -25.44 -23.93
CA GLY A 190 -21.92 -26.75 -24.25
C GLY A 190 -22.81 -26.64 -25.45
N GLY A 191 -22.58 -27.45 -26.43
CA GLY A 191 -23.43 -27.71 -27.56
C GLY A 191 -23.56 -29.21 -27.73
N GLY A 192 -24.78 -29.68 -27.78
CA GLY A 192 -25.14 -31.03 -28.21
C GLY A 192 -25.74 -31.85 -27.11
#